data_4a24bdce272300f3f9daff5626ca0f61
#
_entry.id   4a24bdce272300f3f9daff5626ca0f61
#
_cell.length_a   1.000
_cell.length_b   1.000
_cell.length_c   1.000
_cell.angle_alpha   90.00
_cell.angle_beta   90.00
_cell.angle_gamma   90.00
#
_symmetry.space_group_name_H-M   'P 1'
#
loop_
_entity.id
_entity.type
_entity.pdbx_description
1 polymer ?
#
loop_
_entity_poly.entity_id
_entity_poly.type
_entity_poly.pdbx_seq_one_letter_code
_entity_poly.pdbx_strand_id
1 'polypeptide(L)'
;MANVIKLRKGLDINLTGKASKDVTLQVAQAGEYALVPAAFVGVTPKVVVREGDHVNAGDALFVNKACPEVKFASPVSGEVTAIERGERRKVLCVKVKADAVQTSTDFGKKNVDALDGEAVMQALLEAGLFGYINQLPYAVSTTPDTKPKAIFVSALRDMPLAADFEVELEGNEEAFQTGLTALSKIAKTYLGVGVDQHSNALGEAKNVELNVFDGPCPAGNVGVQVNNIDPVNKGEVVWTVDPASVIFFGRLFLTGKVDLHKTVAVAGSEIKTPGYAEVLVGTPLSSFVANQLKATDHVRLINGNPLTGVKTTTEDFVGGHTSEITAIPEGDDNDEMLGWILPRTDQFSTSRSYLSWLFGKKKEYNLDARVKGGERHMIMSGEYDKVLPMDIYGEYLIKAIITGDIDKQEQLGIYEVSPEDFAVAEFVDSSKLELQKIVREGLNTLRKENA
;
A
#
# COMPACT_ATOMS: atom_id res chain seq x y z
N MET A 1 0.41 -12.63 -26.41
CA MET A 1 -0.90 -12.79 -25.73
C MET A 1 -0.61 -12.66 -24.25
N ALA A 2 -1.38 -11.85 -23.52
CA ALA A 2 -1.23 -11.75 -22.07
C ALA A 2 -1.56 -13.11 -21.42
N ASN A 3 -0.82 -13.47 -20.39
CA ASN A 3 -1.08 -14.67 -19.60
C ASN A 3 -2.25 -14.39 -18.66
N VAL A 4 -3.30 -15.24 -18.68
CA VAL A 4 -4.48 -15.08 -17.82
C VAL A 4 -4.40 -16.08 -16.67
N ILE A 5 -4.28 -15.57 -15.45
CA ILE A 5 -4.19 -16.35 -14.20
C ILE A 5 -5.54 -16.31 -13.51
N LYS A 6 -6.19 -17.48 -13.37
CA LYS A 6 -7.49 -17.61 -12.74
C LYS A 6 -7.37 -18.05 -11.30
N LEU A 7 -7.78 -17.18 -10.38
CA LEU A 7 -7.82 -17.45 -8.95
C LEU A 7 -9.24 -17.83 -8.53
N ARG A 8 -9.36 -18.90 -7.74
CA ARG A 8 -10.65 -19.42 -7.27
C ARG A 8 -10.89 -19.16 -5.79
N LYS A 9 -9.81 -18.95 -5.04
CA LYS A 9 -9.84 -18.65 -3.61
C LYS A 9 -9.84 -17.14 -3.42
N GLY A 10 -10.48 -16.67 -2.36
CA GLY A 10 -10.57 -15.25 -2.06
C GLY A 10 -11.96 -14.87 -1.56
N LEU A 11 -12.15 -13.60 -1.25
CA LEU A 11 -13.41 -13.08 -0.74
C LEU A 11 -13.58 -11.60 -1.06
N ASP A 12 -14.57 -11.27 -1.86
CA ASP A 12 -14.97 -9.89 -2.09
C ASP A 12 -15.83 -9.39 -0.93
N ILE A 13 -15.41 -8.29 -0.33
CA ILE A 13 -16.12 -7.63 0.76
C ILE A 13 -16.60 -6.28 0.22
N ASN A 14 -17.84 -6.26 -0.27
CA ASN A 14 -18.39 -5.04 -0.87
C ASN A 14 -18.83 -4.08 0.24
N LEU A 15 -18.09 -3.00 0.43
CA LEU A 15 -18.41 -1.94 1.38
C LEU A 15 -19.05 -0.76 0.68
N THR A 16 -20.02 -0.13 1.37
CA THR A 16 -20.68 1.09 0.91
C THR A 16 -19.71 2.27 0.87
N GLY A 17 -19.80 3.10 -0.16
CA GLY A 17 -19.04 4.34 -0.27
C GLY A 17 -17.75 4.22 -1.08
N LYS A 18 -17.70 3.35 -2.07
CA LYS A 18 -16.60 3.31 -3.04
C LYS A 18 -16.45 4.66 -3.76
N ALA A 19 -15.22 5.11 -3.96
CA ALA A 19 -14.93 6.36 -4.67
C ALA A 19 -15.44 6.31 -6.12
N SER A 20 -16.15 7.36 -6.54
CA SER A 20 -16.64 7.50 -7.92
C SER A 20 -15.55 8.12 -8.79
N LYS A 21 -15.31 7.54 -9.97
CA LYS A 21 -14.36 8.05 -10.97
C LYS A 21 -14.74 9.46 -11.48
N ASP A 22 -16.04 9.77 -11.46
CA ASP A 22 -16.57 11.05 -11.99
C ASP A 22 -16.51 12.19 -10.96
N VAL A 23 -16.04 11.92 -9.73
CA VAL A 23 -16.01 12.88 -8.63
C VAL A 23 -14.58 13.26 -8.31
N THR A 24 -14.21 14.50 -8.62
CA THR A 24 -12.96 15.12 -8.21
C THR A 24 -13.19 16.01 -7.01
N LEU A 25 -12.47 15.76 -5.93
CA LEU A 25 -12.56 16.51 -4.68
C LEU A 25 -11.65 17.73 -4.73
N GLN A 26 -12.13 18.82 -4.13
CA GLN A 26 -11.32 20.04 -3.98
C GLN A 26 -10.31 19.85 -2.84
N VAL A 27 -9.06 20.14 -3.11
CA VAL A 27 -7.97 20.13 -2.13
C VAL A 27 -7.62 21.57 -1.78
N ALA A 28 -7.76 21.93 -0.50
CA ALA A 28 -7.33 23.24 -0.03
C ALA A 28 -5.80 23.33 -0.08
N GLN A 29 -5.28 24.48 -0.49
CA GLN A 29 -3.84 24.70 -0.51
C GLN A 29 -3.27 24.52 0.91
N ALA A 30 -2.36 23.58 1.08
CA ALA A 30 -1.64 23.38 2.32
C ALA A 30 -0.46 24.36 2.42
N GLY A 31 -0.28 24.94 3.60
CA GLY A 31 0.89 25.78 3.88
C GLY A 31 2.10 24.97 4.35
N GLU A 32 1.86 23.74 4.82
CA GLU A 32 2.88 22.85 5.39
C GLU A 32 2.64 21.41 4.90
N TYR A 33 3.74 20.72 4.61
CA TYR A 33 3.76 19.32 4.16
C TYR A 33 4.68 18.53 5.08
N ALA A 34 4.44 17.22 5.20
CA ALA A 34 5.29 16.39 6.04
C ALA A 34 5.65 15.05 5.38
N LEU A 35 6.92 14.70 5.41
CA LEU A 35 7.33 13.36 5.01
C LEU A 35 7.39 12.44 6.23
N VAL A 36 6.65 11.33 6.14
CA VAL A 36 6.41 10.38 7.24
C VAL A 36 7.26 9.12 7.04
N PRO A 37 8.32 8.89 7.85
CA PRO A 37 9.18 7.71 7.67
C PRO A 37 8.48 6.37 7.91
N ALA A 38 7.41 6.35 8.70
CA ALA A 38 6.64 5.12 8.98
C ALA A 38 5.96 4.54 7.74
N ALA A 39 5.79 5.34 6.68
CA ALA A 39 5.29 4.88 5.39
C ALA A 39 6.27 3.93 4.66
N PHE A 40 7.55 3.91 5.07
CA PHE A 40 8.60 3.10 4.47
C PHE A 40 9.02 1.99 5.44
N VAL A 41 8.38 0.85 5.34
CA VAL A 41 8.59 -0.28 6.26
C VAL A 41 10.05 -0.76 6.20
N GLY A 42 10.63 -1.05 7.36
CA GLY A 42 12.01 -1.53 7.47
C GLY A 42 13.08 -0.44 7.42
N VAL A 43 12.70 0.83 7.20
CA VAL A 43 13.61 1.99 7.21
C VAL A 43 13.78 2.52 8.64
N THR A 44 15.02 2.68 9.07
CA THR A 44 15.36 3.45 10.28
C THR A 44 15.80 4.84 9.84
N PRO A 45 14.96 5.89 10.02
CA PRO A 45 15.29 7.21 9.49
C PRO A 45 16.43 7.87 10.25
N LYS A 46 17.39 8.40 9.49
CA LYS A 46 18.39 9.37 9.96
C LYS A 46 18.12 10.69 9.25
N VAL A 47 17.59 11.66 9.98
CA VAL A 47 17.32 13.01 9.45
C VAL A 47 18.63 13.68 9.09
N VAL A 48 18.69 14.32 7.91
CA VAL A 48 19.88 14.97 7.36
C VAL A 48 19.72 16.49 7.26
N VAL A 49 18.59 17.03 7.67
CA VAL A 49 18.26 18.46 7.75
C VAL A 49 18.04 18.89 9.19
N ARG A 50 18.00 20.20 9.43
CA ARG A 50 17.70 20.83 10.73
C ARG A 50 16.50 21.75 10.59
N GLU A 51 15.83 22.03 11.70
CA GLU A 51 14.82 23.10 11.76
C GLU A 51 15.46 24.43 11.38
N GLY A 52 14.79 25.17 10.51
CA GLY A 52 15.27 26.41 9.90
C GLY A 52 16.08 26.24 8.60
N ASP A 53 16.43 25.01 8.21
CA ASP A 53 17.08 24.78 6.91
C ASP A 53 16.07 25.01 5.78
N HIS A 54 16.52 25.60 4.67
CA HIS A 54 15.75 25.71 3.45
C HIS A 54 16.11 24.56 2.50
N VAL A 55 15.10 23.90 1.94
CA VAL A 55 15.23 22.77 1.03
C VAL A 55 14.49 23.00 -0.28
N ASN A 56 14.96 22.41 -1.38
CA ASN A 56 14.20 22.33 -2.63
C ASN A 56 13.36 21.05 -2.68
N ALA A 57 12.35 21.03 -3.53
CA ALA A 57 11.70 19.78 -3.88
C ALA A 57 12.73 18.82 -4.51
N GLY A 58 12.84 17.60 -3.99
CA GLY A 58 13.88 16.64 -4.37
C GLY A 58 15.08 16.57 -3.44
N ASP A 59 15.30 17.55 -2.54
CA ASP A 59 16.37 17.47 -1.54
C ASP A 59 16.03 16.41 -0.48
N ALA A 60 17.03 15.70 0.01
CA ALA A 60 16.83 14.65 1.00
C ALA A 60 16.46 15.22 2.38
N LEU A 61 15.35 14.79 2.96
CA LEU A 61 14.95 15.12 4.35
C LEU A 61 15.53 14.12 5.35
N PHE A 62 15.52 12.85 5.00
CA PHE A 62 16.16 11.80 5.79
C PHE A 62 16.69 10.69 4.87
N VAL A 63 17.53 9.85 5.44
CA VAL A 63 18.10 8.67 4.77
C VAL A 63 17.85 7.42 5.61
N ASN A 64 17.95 6.25 5.00
CA ASN A 64 17.97 5.00 5.76
C ASN A 64 19.30 4.90 6.54
N LYS A 65 19.22 4.79 7.87
CA LYS A 65 20.43 4.70 8.74
C LYS A 65 21.32 3.51 8.39
N ALA A 66 20.72 2.39 7.99
CA ALA A 66 21.44 1.17 7.64
C ALA A 66 22.12 1.28 6.26
N CYS A 67 21.52 2.05 5.34
CA CYS A 67 22.04 2.29 3.99
C CYS A 67 21.85 3.77 3.62
N PRO A 68 22.79 4.66 3.96
CA PRO A 68 22.63 6.11 3.79
C PRO A 68 22.48 6.60 2.33
N GLU A 69 22.78 5.74 1.37
CA GLU A 69 22.55 6.00 -0.06
C GLU A 69 21.05 6.06 -0.39
N VAL A 70 20.22 5.34 0.36
CA VAL A 70 18.76 5.37 0.22
C VAL A 70 18.24 6.63 0.92
N LYS A 71 17.96 7.63 0.11
CA LYS A 71 17.45 8.94 0.51
C LYS A 71 15.93 8.99 0.33
N PHE A 72 15.30 9.96 1.00
CA PHE A 72 13.87 10.25 0.88
C PHE A 72 13.71 11.76 0.66
N ALA A 73 13.17 12.11 -0.50
CA ALA A 73 13.11 13.46 -1.03
C ALA A 73 11.98 14.29 -0.43
N SER A 74 12.23 15.59 -0.25
CA SER A 74 11.20 16.57 0.07
C SER A 74 10.21 16.70 -1.09
N PRO A 75 8.89 16.66 -0.80
CA PRO A 75 7.86 16.86 -1.83
C PRO A 75 7.75 18.32 -2.29
N VAL A 76 8.20 19.27 -1.49
CA VAL A 76 8.09 20.71 -1.73
C VAL A 76 9.40 21.44 -1.45
N SER A 77 9.57 22.64 -2.02
CA SER A 77 10.59 23.58 -1.54
C SER A 77 10.04 24.42 -0.39
N GLY A 78 10.91 24.73 0.57
CA GLY A 78 10.53 25.54 1.69
C GLY A 78 11.43 25.40 2.91
N GLU A 79 11.01 25.96 4.02
CA GLU A 79 11.70 25.92 5.30
C GLU A 79 11.29 24.70 6.12
N VAL A 80 12.23 23.95 6.63
CA VAL A 80 12.00 22.86 7.59
C VAL A 80 11.54 23.45 8.92
N THR A 81 10.26 23.30 9.24
CA THR A 81 9.64 23.92 10.45
C THR A 81 9.76 23.05 11.67
N ALA A 82 9.68 21.71 11.52
CA ALA A 82 9.75 20.81 12.65
C ALA A 82 10.26 19.43 12.28
N ILE A 83 10.94 18.79 13.21
CA ILE A 83 11.30 17.36 13.17
C ILE A 83 10.58 16.71 14.35
N GLU A 84 9.35 16.25 14.12
CA GLU A 84 8.54 15.66 15.19
C GLU A 84 9.09 14.30 15.61
N ARG A 85 9.15 14.09 16.92
CA ARG A 85 9.66 12.88 17.53
C ARG A 85 8.70 12.36 18.59
N GLY A 86 8.42 11.07 18.51
CA GLY A 86 7.65 10.34 19.50
C GLY A 86 8.52 9.69 20.57
N GLU A 87 7.95 8.67 21.19
CA GLU A 87 8.65 7.90 22.21
C GLU A 87 10.01 7.37 21.71
N ARG A 88 10.98 7.29 22.64
CA ARG A 88 12.36 6.85 22.37
C ARG A 88 13.03 7.62 21.22
N ARG A 89 12.64 8.88 21.01
CA ARG A 89 13.12 9.76 19.93
C ARG A 89 12.88 9.23 18.50
N LYS A 90 11.90 8.34 18.30
CA LYS A 90 11.47 7.88 16.97
C LYS A 90 11.02 9.09 16.15
N VAL A 91 11.58 9.27 14.95
CA VAL A 91 11.11 10.32 14.04
C VAL A 91 9.73 9.98 13.54
N LEU A 92 8.75 10.85 13.79
CA LEU A 92 7.37 10.70 13.33
C LEU A 92 7.18 11.31 11.96
N CYS A 93 7.62 12.57 11.79
CA CYS A 93 7.63 13.24 10.50
C CYS A 93 8.66 14.37 10.46
N VAL A 94 8.99 14.81 9.24
CA VAL A 94 9.76 16.03 8.96
C VAL A 94 8.83 16.98 8.22
N LYS A 95 8.55 18.14 8.82
CA LYS A 95 7.62 19.14 8.29
C LYS A 95 8.37 20.23 7.51
N VAL A 96 7.81 20.62 6.38
CA VAL A 96 8.34 21.67 5.51
C VAL A 96 7.20 22.65 5.21
N LYS A 97 7.40 23.92 5.54
CA LYS A 97 6.52 25.03 5.17
C LYS A 97 6.83 25.40 3.72
N ALA A 98 5.87 25.19 2.84
CA ALA A 98 6.05 25.38 1.41
C ALA A 98 6.28 26.86 1.05
N ASP A 99 7.22 27.09 0.12
CA ASP A 99 7.41 28.40 -0.51
C ASP A 99 6.23 28.76 -1.40
N ALA A 100 5.99 30.05 -1.56
CA ALA A 100 4.97 30.54 -2.51
C ALA A 100 5.34 30.23 -3.98
N VAL A 101 6.63 30.18 -4.30
CA VAL A 101 7.17 29.77 -5.60
C VAL A 101 8.06 28.56 -5.38
N GLN A 102 7.63 27.43 -5.91
CA GLN A 102 8.34 26.17 -5.74
C GLN A 102 9.62 26.10 -6.58
N THR A 103 10.69 25.66 -5.96
CA THR A 103 11.97 25.35 -6.60
C THR A 103 12.24 23.86 -6.50
N SER A 104 12.96 23.30 -7.48
CA SER A 104 13.26 21.88 -7.51
C SER A 104 14.72 21.65 -7.82
N THR A 105 15.31 20.66 -7.19
CA THR A 105 16.62 20.15 -7.55
C THR A 105 16.54 19.51 -8.93
N ASP A 106 17.46 19.88 -9.83
CA ASP A 106 17.51 19.35 -11.19
C ASP A 106 18.53 18.19 -11.25
N PHE A 107 18.02 16.98 -11.47
CA PHE A 107 18.81 15.76 -11.66
C PHE A 107 19.15 15.49 -13.13
N GLY A 108 18.69 16.36 -14.04
CA GLY A 108 18.85 16.26 -15.49
C GLY A 108 17.93 15.22 -16.12
N LYS A 109 17.33 15.59 -17.25
CA LYS A 109 16.53 14.64 -18.04
C LYS A 109 17.42 13.54 -18.58
N LYS A 110 16.94 12.30 -18.52
CA LYS A 110 17.68 11.13 -18.98
C LYS A 110 16.82 10.30 -19.92
N ASN A 111 17.35 9.94 -21.09
CA ASN A 111 16.65 9.00 -21.97
C ASN A 111 16.83 7.58 -21.42
N VAL A 112 15.76 7.00 -20.88
CA VAL A 112 15.76 5.68 -20.26
C VAL A 112 16.20 4.57 -21.22
N ASP A 113 15.91 4.69 -22.52
CA ASP A 113 16.30 3.67 -23.51
C ASP A 113 17.83 3.54 -23.65
N ALA A 114 18.57 4.62 -23.36
CA ALA A 114 20.02 4.67 -23.42
C ALA A 114 20.71 4.28 -22.11
N LEU A 115 19.96 4.05 -21.02
CA LEU A 115 20.50 3.71 -19.71
C LEU A 115 20.58 2.17 -19.53
N ASP A 116 21.54 1.75 -18.74
CA ASP A 116 21.59 0.42 -18.14
C ASP A 116 20.94 0.41 -16.74
N GLY A 117 20.82 -0.77 -16.15
CA GLY A 117 20.17 -0.93 -14.85
C GLY A 117 20.90 -0.23 -13.70
N GLU A 118 22.24 -0.16 -13.74
CA GLU A 118 23.02 0.54 -12.71
C GLU A 118 22.79 2.04 -12.78
N ALA A 119 22.78 2.63 -13.97
CA ALA A 119 22.50 4.05 -14.15
C ALA A 119 21.07 4.43 -13.73
N VAL A 120 20.08 3.53 -13.95
CA VAL A 120 18.72 3.72 -13.46
C VAL A 120 18.68 3.70 -11.92
N MET A 121 19.29 2.71 -11.29
CA MET A 121 19.36 2.63 -9.81
C MET A 121 20.03 3.85 -9.22
N GLN A 122 21.16 4.28 -9.80
CA GLN A 122 21.89 5.46 -9.35
C GLN A 122 21.04 6.74 -9.44
N ALA A 123 20.27 6.90 -10.55
CA ALA A 123 19.38 8.05 -10.71
C ALA A 123 18.27 8.07 -9.65
N LEU A 124 17.67 6.92 -9.33
CA LEU A 124 16.65 6.79 -8.29
C LEU A 124 17.21 7.03 -6.88
N LEU A 125 18.45 6.59 -6.60
CA LEU A 125 19.15 6.86 -5.32
C LEU A 125 19.45 8.35 -5.16
N GLU A 126 19.98 8.99 -6.20
CA GLU A 126 20.29 10.42 -6.19
C GLU A 126 19.05 11.26 -5.94
N ALA A 127 17.94 10.95 -6.62
CA ALA A 127 16.68 11.65 -6.53
C ALA A 127 15.85 11.32 -5.25
N GLY A 128 16.32 10.41 -4.40
CA GLY A 128 15.59 10.03 -3.19
C GLY A 128 14.30 9.26 -3.44
N LEU A 129 14.20 8.54 -4.56
CA LEU A 129 13.04 7.74 -4.95
C LEU A 129 13.27 6.23 -4.79
N PHE A 130 14.51 5.78 -4.64
CA PHE A 130 14.82 4.35 -4.52
C PHE A 130 14.11 3.69 -3.33
N GLY A 131 13.93 4.40 -2.23
CA GLY A 131 13.23 3.91 -1.03
C GLY A 131 11.74 3.56 -1.23
N TYR A 132 11.15 3.92 -2.38
CA TYR A 132 9.78 3.52 -2.76
C TYR A 132 9.69 2.11 -3.34
N ILE A 133 10.83 1.46 -3.58
CA ILE A 133 10.91 0.06 -3.98
C ILE A 133 10.92 -0.81 -2.73
N ASN A 134 10.06 -1.81 -2.69
CA ASN A 134 10.01 -2.81 -1.61
C ASN A 134 10.59 -4.14 -2.12
N GLN A 135 10.85 -5.07 -1.19
CA GLN A 135 11.34 -6.40 -1.52
C GLN A 135 10.57 -7.50 -0.79
N LEU A 136 10.45 -8.63 -1.42
CA LEU A 136 10.17 -9.93 -0.81
C LEU A 136 11.46 -10.78 -0.90
N PRO A 137 11.77 -11.57 0.13
CA PRO A 137 11.05 -11.72 1.41
C PRO A 137 11.13 -10.44 2.26
N TYR A 138 10.43 -10.45 3.38
CA TYR A 138 10.36 -9.44 4.46
C TYR A 138 9.36 -8.32 4.23
N ALA A 139 8.91 -8.00 3.02
CA ALA A 139 8.02 -6.89 2.68
C ALA A 139 8.49 -5.58 3.35
N VAL A 140 9.68 -5.12 2.97
CA VAL A 140 10.34 -3.91 3.47
C VAL A 140 10.93 -3.11 2.31
N SER A 141 11.18 -1.83 2.53
CA SER A 141 11.94 -1.00 1.57
C SER A 141 13.30 -1.63 1.29
N THR A 142 13.65 -1.75 0.01
CA THR A 142 14.88 -2.43 -0.43
C THR A 142 16.12 -1.55 -0.29
N THR A 143 17.28 -2.18 -0.47
CA THR A 143 18.59 -1.54 -0.50
C THR A 143 19.34 -1.93 -1.77
N PRO A 144 20.26 -1.10 -2.30
CA PRO A 144 20.91 -1.32 -3.60
C PRO A 144 21.89 -2.51 -3.64
N ASP A 145 22.26 -3.06 -2.49
CA ASP A 145 23.06 -4.28 -2.36
C ASP A 145 22.27 -5.56 -2.67
N THR A 146 20.93 -5.49 -2.68
CA THR A 146 20.09 -6.62 -3.07
C THR A 146 19.91 -6.64 -4.59
N LYS A 147 20.06 -7.84 -5.19
CA LYS A 147 19.84 -8.05 -6.63
C LYS A 147 18.54 -8.81 -6.83
N PRO A 148 17.50 -8.19 -7.40
CA PRO A 148 16.24 -8.87 -7.62
C PRO A 148 16.34 -9.85 -8.80
N LYS A 149 15.74 -11.04 -8.67
CA LYS A 149 15.53 -11.93 -9.81
C LYS A 149 14.45 -11.40 -10.77
N ALA A 150 13.49 -10.64 -10.23
CA ALA A 150 12.42 -9.99 -10.97
C ALA A 150 11.86 -8.80 -10.19
N ILE A 151 11.13 -7.93 -10.91
CA ILE A 151 10.39 -6.79 -10.34
C ILE A 151 8.92 -6.98 -10.66
N PHE A 152 8.06 -6.78 -9.66
CA PHE A 152 6.61 -6.91 -9.78
C PHE A 152 5.92 -5.57 -9.53
N VAL A 153 5.02 -5.21 -10.45
CA VAL A 153 4.13 -4.05 -10.34
C VAL A 153 2.71 -4.55 -10.42
N SER A 154 1.90 -4.35 -9.38
CA SER A 154 0.48 -4.66 -9.41
C SER A 154 -0.33 -3.40 -9.66
N ALA A 155 -0.97 -3.31 -10.82
CA ALA A 155 -1.93 -2.25 -11.16
C ALA A 155 -3.35 -2.60 -10.71
N LEU A 156 -3.61 -3.85 -10.30
CA LEU A 156 -4.88 -4.28 -9.74
C LEU A 156 -4.93 -3.95 -8.25
N ARG A 157 -5.95 -3.20 -7.85
CA ARG A 157 -6.27 -2.90 -6.45
C ARG A 157 -7.70 -3.38 -6.17
N ASP A 158 -7.85 -4.49 -5.48
CA ASP A 158 -9.13 -5.17 -5.24
C ASP A 158 -9.55 -5.27 -3.77
N MET A 159 -8.77 -4.67 -2.87
CA MET A 159 -9.14 -4.56 -1.47
C MET A 159 -10.43 -3.73 -1.30
N PRO A 160 -11.23 -3.97 -0.24
CA PRO A 160 -12.45 -3.20 0.01
C PRO A 160 -12.18 -1.69 0.03
N LEU A 161 -12.93 -0.92 -0.76
CA LEU A 161 -12.79 0.54 -0.93
C LEU A 161 -11.45 1.01 -1.53
N ALA A 162 -10.64 0.12 -2.07
CA ALA A 162 -9.39 0.48 -2.70
C ALA A 162 -9.60 1.44 -3.88
N ALA A 163 -8.61 2.31 -4.09
CA ALA A 163 -8.56 3.21 -5.23
C ALA A 163 -8.45 2.44 -6.55
N ASP A 164 -9.12 2.90 -7.59
CA ASP A 164 -8.91 2.39 -8.93
C ASP A 164 -7.70 3.07 -9.56
N PHE A 165 -6.67 2.29 -9.89
CA PHE A 165 -5.44 2.82 -10.45
C PHE A 165 -5.63 3.45 -11.84
N GLU A 166 -6.64 3.04 -12.62
CA GLU A 166 -6.90 3.66 -13.93
C GLU A 166 -7.22 5.15 -13.81
N VAL A 167 -7.80 5.60 -12.68
CA VAL A 167 -8.04 7.03 -12.42
C VAL A 167 -6.74 7.81 -12.20
N GLU A 168 -5.79 7.22 -11.47
CA GLU A 168 -4.47 7.82 -11.26
C GLU A 168 -3.60 7.78 -12.52
N LEU A 169 -3.80 6.78 -13.36
CA LEU A 169 -3.07 6.58 -14.61
C LEU A 169 -3.48 7.60 -15.67
N GLU A 170 -4.73 8.06 -15.67
CA GLU A 170 -5.24 9.03 -16.64
C GLU A 170 -4.40 10.33 -16.64
N GLY A 171 -3.81 10.65 -17.80
CA GLY A 171 -2.87 11.76 -17.95
C GLY A 171 -1.43 11.48 -17.50
N ASN A 172 -1.15 10.28 -16.99
CA ASN A 172 0.19 9.85 -16.53
C ASN A 172 0.75 8.66 -17.33
N GLU A 173 0.13 8.31 -18.45
CA GLU A 173 0.43 7.10 -19.23
C GLU A 173 1.89 7.09 -19.72
N GLU A 174 2.40 8.22 -20.19
CA GLU A 174 3.79 8.35 -20.64
C GLU A 174 4.78 8.17 -19.48
N ALA A 175 4.49 8.77 -18.34
CA ALA A 175 5.32 8.64 -17.14
C ALA A 175 5.31 7.20 -16.63
N PHE A 176 4.14 6.56 -16.59
CA PHE A 176 4.02 5.17 -16.19
C PHE A 176 4.81 4.23 -17.11
N GLN A 177 4.66 4.38 -18.43
CA GLN A 177 5.42 3.57 -19.39
C GLN A 177 6.93 3.81 -19.28
N THR A 178 7.36 5.06 -19.07
CA THR A 178 8.79 5.40 -18.88
C THR A 178 9.33 4.76 -17.62
N GLY A 179 8.56 4.78 -16.52
CA GLY A 179 8.92 4.13 -15.26
C GLY A 179 9.03 2.60 -15.40
N LEU A 180 8.09 1.96 -16.09
CA LEU A 180 8.15 0.53 -16.41
C LEU A 180 9.40 0.18 -17.24
N THR A 181 9.70 1.01 -18.23
CA THR A 181 10.92 0.84 -19.05
C THR A 181 12.19 0.98 -18.20
N ALA A 182 12.21 1.93 -17.25
CA ALA A 182 13.33 2.08 -16.32
C ALA A 182 13.52 0.82 -15.45
N LEU A 183 12.46 0.30 -14.86
CA LEU A 183 12.49 -0.91 -14.04
C LEU A 183 12.97 -2.12 -14.85
N SER A 184 12.55 -2.26 -16.11
CA SER A 184 12.95 -3.35 -16.99
C SER A 184 14.44 -3.37 -17.33
N LYS A 185 15.15 -2.25 -17.16
CA LYS A 185 16.61 -2.20 -17.30
C LYS A 185 17.34 -2.83 -16.11
N ILE A 186 16.70 -2.84 -14.93
CA ILE A 186 17.28 -3.40 -13.71
C ILE A 186 17.09 -4.91 -13.69
N ALA A 187 15.86 -5.41 -13.91
CA ALA A 187 15.53 -6.82 -13.93
C ALA A 187 14.25 -7.07 -14.75
N LYS A 188 13.99 -8.35 -15.03
CA LYS A 188 12.73 -8.77 -15.64
C LYS A 188 11.55 -8.21 -14.85
N THR A 189 10.68 -7.48 -15.53
CA THR A 189 9.56 -6.79 -14.88
C THR A 189 8.23 -7.41 -15.29
N TYR A 190 7.39 -7.73 -14.30
CA TYR A 190 6.04 -8.23 -14.46
C TYR A 190 5.05 -7.12 -14.11
N LEU A 191 4.02 -6.97 -14.94
CA LEU A 191 2.88 -6.10 -14.68
C LEU A 191 1.63 -6.94 -14.48
N GLY A 192 1.03 -6.87 -13.29
CA GLY A 192 -0.23 -7.51 -12.96
C GLY A 192 -1.39 -6.54 -13.14
N VAL A 193 -2.41 -6.97 -13.89
CA VAL A 193 -3.64 -6.20 -14.14
C VAL A 193 -4.86 -7.06 -13.87
N GLY A 194 -6.00 -6.45 -13.60
CA GLY A 194 -7.28 -7.15 -13.47
C GLY A 194 -7.98 -7.35 -14.81
N VAL A 195 -8.80 -8.39 -14.90
CA VAL A 195 -9.59 -8.69 -16.11
C VAL A 195 -10.57 -7.56 -16.46
N ASP A 196 -11.02 -6.79 -15.47
CA ASP A 196 -11.96 -5.67 -15.64
C ASP A 196 -11.28 -4.31 -15.85
N GLN A 197 -9.94 -4.25 -15.94
CA GLN A 197 -9.20 -3.05 -16.29
C GLN A 197 -9.03 -2.95 -17.81
N HIS A 198 -9.37 -1.79 -18.37
CA HIS A 198 -9.49 -1.61 -19.82
C HIS A 198 -8.59 -0.50 -20.39
N SER A 199 -7.74 0.12 -19.55
CA SER A 199 -6.80 1.13 -20.02
C SER A 199 -5.82 0.56 -21.05
N ASN A 200 -5.71 1.22 -22.20
CA ASN A 200 -4.72 0.85 -23.23
C ASN A 200 -3.29 0.93 -22.68
N ALA A 201 -3.01 1.87 -21.80
CA ALA A 201 -1.69 2.01 -21.20
C ALA A 201 -1.28 0.80 -20.33
N LEU A 202 -2.26 0.08 -19.77
CA LEU A 202 -2.03 -1.18 -19.06
C LEU A 202 -1.94 -2.35 -20.04
N GLY A 203 -2.91 -2.45 -20.98
CA GLY A 203 -3.00 -3.58 -21.90
C GLY A 203 -1.90 -3.63 -22.96
N GLU A 204 -1.32 -2.49 -23.32
CA GLU A 204 -0.28 -2.34 -24.35
C GLU A 204 1.08 -1.94 -23.73
N ALA A 205 1.27 -2.11 -22.44
CA ALA A 205 2.51 -1.78 -21.73
C ALA A 205 3.71 -2.53 -22.35
N LYS A 206 4.80 -1.79 -22.60
CA LYS A 206 6.00 -2.29 -23.26
C LYS A 206 7.11 -2.58 -22.25
N ASN A 207 8.04 -3.44 -22.63
CA ASN A 207 9.21 -3.84 -21.85
C ASN A 207 8.89 -4.57 -20.53
N VAL A 208 7.66 -5.06 -20.40
CA VAL A 208 7.17 -5.83 -19.24
C VAL A 208 6.43 -7.08 -19.69
N GLU A 209 6.36 -8.08 -18.83
CA GLU A 209 5.51 -9.26 -19.05
C GLU A 209 4.16 -9.02 -18.40
N LEU A 210 3.12 -8.86 -19.23
CA LEU A 210 1.75 -8.57 -18.78
C LEU A 210 1.06 -9.86 -18.33
N ASN A 211 0.52 -9.84 -17.10
CA ASN A 211 -0.27 -10.92 -16.52
C ASN A 211 -1.62 -10.39 -16.10
N VAL A 212 -2.69 -11.07 -16.53
CA VAL A 212 -4.08 -10.68 -16.23
C VAL A 212 -4.61 -11.61 -15.14
N PHE A 213 -5.07 -11.02 -14.04
CA PHE A 213 -5.64 -11.74 -12.93
C PHE A 213 -7.17 -11.71 -12.98
N ASP A 214 -7.78 -12.90 -12.91
CA ASP A 214 -9.23 -13.12 -12.89
C ASP A 214 -9.58 -13.90 -11.62
N GLY A 215 -10.13 -13.21 -10.63
CA GLY A 215 -10.46 -13.79 -9.34
C GLY A 215 -10.88 -12.76 -8.28
N PRO A 216 -11.37 -13.24 -7.13
CA PRO A 216 -11.77 -12.38 -6.02
C PRO A 216 -10.54 -11.81 -5.27
N CYS A 217 -10.78 -10.78 -4.44
CA CYS A 217 -9.81 -10.26 -3.49
C CYS A 217 -9.21 -11.41 -2.62
N PRO A 218 -7.87 -11.51 -2.46
CA PRO A 218 -6.83 -10.51 -2.73
C PRO A 218 -6.01 -10.76 -4.02
N ALA A 219 -6.64 -10.93 -5.18
CA ALA A 219 -5.95 -11.12 -6.45
C ALA A 219 -4.99 -9.95 -6.81
N GLY A 220 -5.30 -8.74 -6.29
CA GLY A 220 -4.51 -7.52 -6.48
C GLY A 220 -3.26 -7.43 -5.62
N ASN A 221 -3.13 -8.24 -4.56
CA ASN A 221 -1.94 -8.21 -3.71
C ASN A 221 -0.72 -8.67 -4.50
N VAL A 222 0.35 -7.87 -4.41
CA VAL A 222 1.58 -8.19 -5.14
C VAL A 222 2.21 -9.50 -4.68
N GLY A 223 2.11 -9.87 -3.39
CA GLY A 223 2.56 -11.16 -2.87
C GLY A 223 1.83 -12.34 -3.50
N VAL A 224 0.51 -12.24 -3.69
CA VAL A 224 -0.31 -13.23 -4.40
C VAL A 224 0.15 -13.35 -5.86
N GLN A 225 0.42 -12.23 -6.52
CA GLN A 225 0.89 -12.23 -7.90
C GLN A 225 2.28 -12.85 -8.04
N VAL A 226 3.20 -12.53 -7.14
CA VAL A 226 4.54 -13.14 -7.06
C VAL A 226 4.43 -14.66 -6.90
N ASN A 227 3.64 -15.14 -5.94
CA ASN A 227 3.46 -16.56 -5.69
C ASN A 227 2.91 -17.33 -6.92
N ASN A 228 2.01 -16.72 -7.68
CA ASN A 228 1.39 -17.36 -8.84
C ASN A 228 2.21 -17.25 -10.14
N ILE A 229 3.21 -16.35 -10.23
CA ILE A 229 4.02 -16.12 -11.43
C ILE A 229 5.43 -16.70 -11.25
N ASP A 230 6.13 -16.25 -10.20
CA ASP A 230 7.53 -16.60 -9.96
C ASP A 230 7.84 -16.52 -8.45
N PRO A 231 7.46 -17.57 -7.68
CA PRO A 231 7.55 -17.59 -6.22
C PRO A 231 8.99 -17.42 -5.72
N VAL A 232 9.11 -16.87 -4.52
CA VAL A 232 10.40 -16.54 -3.89
C VAL A 232 10.89 -17.68 -3.03
N ASN A 233 12.06 -18.24 -3.37
CA ASN A 233 12.73 -19.27 -2.59
C ASN A 233 13.76 -18.65 -1.62
N LYS A 234 14.25 -19.49 -0.69
CA LYS A 234 15.34 -19.10 0.22
C LYS A 234 16.56 -18.62 -0.56
N GLY A 235 17.06 -17.43 -0.25
CA GLY A 235 18.21 -16.81 -0.91
C GLY A 235 17.87 -16.03 -2.18
N GLU A 236 16.60 -16.04 -2.63
CA GLU A 236 16.14 -15.20 -3.72
C GLU A 236 15.51 -13.90 -3.20
N VAL A 237 15.53 -12.88 -4.02
CA VAL A 237 14.87 -11.59 -3.77
C VAL A 237 14.09 -11.18 -5.00
N VAL A 238 12.87 -10.71 -4.82
CA VAL A 238 12.12 -9.96 -5.82
C VAL A 238 11.85 -8.57 -5.31
N TRP A 239 11.80 -7.60 -6.20
CA TRP A 239 11.37 -6.26 -5.85
C TRP A 239 9.90 -6.07 -6.20
N THR A 240 9.21 -5.28 -5.40
CA THR A 240 7.82 -4.91 -5.63
C THR A 240 7.70 -3.40 -5.65
N VAL A 241 6.94 -2.86 -6.58
CA VAL A 241 6.78 -1.42 -6.75
C VAL A 241 5.30 -1.09 -6.87
N ASP A 242 4.84 -0.15 -6.05
CA ASP A 242 3.49 0.41 -6.20
C ASP A 242 3.37 1.16 -7.53
N PRO A 243 2.28 1.01 -8.29
CA PRO A 243 2.14 1.60 -9.62
C PRO A 243 2.19 3.14 -9.61
N ALA A 244 1.78 3.81 -8.52
CA ALA A 244 1.97 5.27 -8.36
C ALA A 244 3.46 5.63 -8.28
N SER A 245 4.27 4.80 -7.62
CA SER A 245 5.73 5.02 -7.55
C SER A 245 6.39 4.86 -8.92
N VAL A 246 5.86 3.99 -9.79
CA VAL A 246 6.33 3.87 -11.18
C VAL A 246 6.13 5.18 -11.95
N ILE A 247 5.00 5.88 -11.71
CA ILE A 247 4.75 7.21 -12.28
C ILE A 247 5.80 8.22 -11.79
N PHE A 248 6.15 8.21 -10.49
CA PHE A 248 7.19 9.11 -9.95
C PHE A 248 8.55 8.86 -10.62
N PHE A 249 8.90 7.59 -10.83
CA PHE A 249 10.14 7.23 -11.53
C PHE A 249 10.14 7.74 -12.97
N GLY A 250 9.04 7.54 -13.68
CA GLY A 250 8.92 8.03 -15.05
C GLY A 250 9.01 9.55 -15.16
N ARG A 251 8.35 10.29 -14.27
CA ARG A 251 8.41 11.75 -14.22
C ARG A 251 9.84 12.25 -13.98
N LEU A 252 10.62 11.57 -13.11
CA LEU A 252 12.04 11.90 -12.90
C LEU A 252 12.82 11.83 -14.22
N PHE A 253 12.69 10.76 -14.99
CA PHE A 253 13.44 10.60 -16.24
C PHE A 253 12.97 11.59 -17.32
N LEU A 254 11.67 11.85 -17.41
CA LEU A 254 11.08 12.76 -18.39
C LEU A 254 11.39 14.24 -18.11
N THR A 255 11.44 14.62 -16.83
CA THR A 255 11.55 16.04 -16.44
C THR A 255 12.90 16.41 -15.83
N GLY A 256 13.62 15.44 -15.27
CA GLY A 256 14.84 15.65 -14.46
C GLY A 256 14.53 16.12 -13.03
N LYS A 257 13.25 16.10 -12.60
CA LYS A 257 12.81 16.62 -11.30
C LYS A 257 12.00 15.59 -10.56
N VAL A 258 12.04 15.65 -9.23
CA VAL A 258 11.15 14.85 -8.38
C VAL A 258 9.78 15.51 -8.37
N ASP A 259 8.78 14.74 -8.74
CA ASP A 259 7.38 15.12 -8.69
C ASP A 259 6.57 13.98 -8.04
N LEU A 260 6.08 14.23 -6.81
CA LEU A 260 5.36 13.28 -5.97
C LEU A 260 3.85 13.54 -5.94
N HIS A 261 3.28 14.21 -6.95
CA HIS A 261 1.84 14.31 -7.12
C HIS A 261 1.24 12.93 -7.41
N LYS A 262 0.13 12.65 -6.76
CA LYS A 262 -0.61 11.40 -6.89
C LYS A 262 -2.11 11.62 -6.71
N THR A 263 -2.90 10.66 -7.19
CA THR A 263 -4.34 10.64 -7.00
C THR A 263 -4.70 9.68 -5.87
N VAL A 264 -5.44 10.18 -4.87
CA VAL A 264 -5.87 9.42 -3.69
C VAL A 264 -7.38 9.33 -3.67
N ALA A 265 -7.93 8.13 -3.49
CA ALA A 265 -9.36 7.94 -3.27
C ALA A 265 -9.74 8.35 -1.85
N VAL A 266 -10.89 9.01 -1.70
CA VAL A 266 -11.54 9.27 -0.41
C VAL A 266 -12.85 8.49 -0.43
N ALA A 267 -12.95 7.46 0.41
CA ALA A 267 -14.00 6.45 0.33
C ALA A 267 -14.55 6.07 1.71
N GLY A 268 -15.65 5.35 1.72
CA GLY A 268 -16.28 4.82 2.92
C GLY A 268 -17.65 5.40 3.21
N SER A 269 -18.40 4.68 4.03
CA SER A 269 -19.78 5.04 4.37
C SER A 269 -19.90 6.37 5.11
N GLU A 270 -18.84 6.83 5.79
CA GLU A 270 -18.82 8.09 6.52
C GLU A 270 -18.30 9.29 5.72
N ILE A 271 -18.08 9.10 4.42
CA ILE A 271 -17.75 10.18 3.48
C ILE A 271 -19.02 10.70 2.81
N LYS A 272 -19.18 12.04 2.75
CA LYS A 272 -20.34 12.69 2.13
C LYS A 272 -20.41 12.43 0.63
N THR A 273 -19.29 12.62 -0.04
CA THR A 273 -19.17 12.48 -1.49
C THR A 273 -17.90 11.71 -1.81
N PRO A 274 -17.95 10.36 -1.87
CA PRO A 274 -16.79 9.55 -2.20
C PRO A 274 -16.27 9.88 -3.61
N GLY A 275 -14.96 10.13 -3.72
CA GLY A 275 -14.32 10.56 -4.97
C GLY A 275 -12.81 10.56 -4.88
N TYR A 276 -12.15 11.24 -5.80
CA TYR A 276 -10.69 11.28 -5.91
C TYR A 276 -10.15 12.69 -5.69
N ALA A 277 -9.00 12.78 -5.04
CA ALA A 277 -8.26 14.00 -4.79
C ALA A 277 -6.86 13.91 -5.39
N GLU A 278 -6.45 14.93 -6.16
CA GLU A 278 -5.06 15.08 -6.59
C GLU A 278 -4.29 15.79 -5.48
N VAL A 279 -3.27 15.13 -4.94
CA VAL A 279 -2.51 15.57 -3.78
C VAL A 279 -1.02 15.33 -3.97
N LEU A 280 -0.21 16.01 -3.18
CA LEU A 280 1.23 15.72 -3.05
C LEU A 280 1.45 14.73 -1.89
N VAL A 281 2.45 13.88 -1.98
CA VAL A 281 2.93 13.14 -0.81
C VAL A 281 3.24 14.15 0.29
N GLY A 282 2.77 13.89 1.51
CA GLY A 282 2.94 14.81 2.63
C GLY A 282 1.86 15.88 2.77
N THR A 283 0.83 15.92 1.91
CA THR A 283 -0.33 16.81 2.08
C THR A 283 -1.07 16.44 3.38
N PRO A 284 -1.44 17.40 4.24
CA PRO A 284 -2.24 17.13 5.43
C PRO A 284 -3.65 16.66 5.04
N LEU A 285 -4.16 15.62 5.73
CA LEU A 285 -5.47 15.05 5.44
C LEU A 285 -6.61 16.06 5.67
N SER A 286 -6.43 17.02 6.58
CA SER A 286 -7.38 18.12 6.81
C SER A 286 -7.68 18.95 5.55
N SER A 287 -6.74 19.00 4.59
CA SER A 287 -6.90 19.79 3.36
C SER A 287 -7.99 19.28 2.43
N PHE A 288 -8.36 18.00 2.51
CA PHE A 288 -9.33 17.40 1.57
C PHE A 288 -10.30 16.42 2.21
N VAL A 289 -9.98 15.84 3.38
CA VAL A 289 -10.84 14.84 4.04
C VAL A 289 -11.79 15.48 5.06
N ALA A 290 -11.34 16.48 5.84
CA ALA A 290 -12.11 17.01 6.96
C ALA A 290 -13.51 17.50 6.56
N ASN A 291 -13.64 18.19 5.44
CA ASN A 291 -14.91 18.69 4.91
C ASN A 291 -15.79 17.59 4.29
N GLN A 292 -15.23 16.41 4.03
CA GLN A 292 -15.93 15.26 3.45
C GLN A 292 -16.50 14.31 4.50
N LEU A 293 -16.09 14.41 5.77
CA LEU A 293 -16.64 13.58 6.83
C LEU A 293 -18.09 13.96 7.12
N LYS A 294 -18.99 12.97 7.28
CA LYS A 294 -20.38 13.15 7.69
C LYS A 294 -20.50 13.62 9.12
N ALA A 295 -19.64 13.10 10.00
CA ALA A 295 -19.50 13.47 11.39
C ALA A 295 -18.02 13.53 11.78
N THR A 296 -17.70 14.17 12.90
CA THR A 296 -16.33 14.26 13.45
C THR A 296 -16.06 13.21 14.53
N ASP A 297 -17.10 12.72 15.17
CA ASP A 297 -17.13 11.72 16.22
C ASP A 297 -17.75 10.41 15.73
N HIS A 298 -17.44 9.33 16.41
CA HIS A 298 -17.88 7.96 16.06
C HIS A 298 -17.44 7.48 14.67
N VAL A 299 -16.39 8.10 14.11
CA VAL A 299 -15.81 7.75 12.79
C VAL A 299 -14.39 7.22 12.92
N ARG A 300 -14.14 6.09 12.33
CA ARG A 300 -12.81 5.54 12.13
C ARG A 300 -12.25 6.05 10.81
N LEU A 301 -11.28 6.98 10.86
CA LEU A 301 -10.50 7.40 9.70
C LEU A 301 -9.29 6.48 9.57
N ILE A 302 -9.03 6.02 8.34
CA ILE A 302 -8.01 5.03 8.03
C ILE A 302 -7.18 5.55 6.85
N ASN A 303 -5.87 5.55 6.99
CA ASN A 303 -4.93 5.75 5.90
C ASN A 303 -4.70 4.39 5.22
N GLY A 304 -5.29 4.19 4.04
CA GLY A 304 -5.41 2.94 3.33
C GLY A 304 -6.84 2.36 3.36
N ASN A 305 -6.98 1.11 2.98
CA ASN A 305 -8.25 0.38 2.99
C ASN A 305 -8.58 -0.19 4.40
N PRO A 306 -9.83 -0.61 4.65
CA PRO A 306 -10.25 -1.08 5.96
C PRO A 306 -9.57 -2.36 6.47
N LEU A 307 -8.92 -3.13 5.61
CA LEU A 307 -8.28 -4.39 6.00
C LEU A 307 -6.78 -4.25 6.31
N THR A 308 -6.06 -3.39 5.58
CA THR A 308 -4.60 -3.26 5.71
C THR A 308 -4.16 -1.88 6.19
N GLY A 309 -5.07 -0.91 6.18
CA GLY A 309 -4.78 0.47 6.51
C GLY A 309 -4.54 0.71 8.01
N VAL A 310 -4.04 1.87 8.33
CA VAL A 310 -3.70 2.30 9.69
C VAL A 310 -4.67 3.39 10.15
N LYS A 311 -5.17 3.29 11.39
CA LYS A 311 -5.97 4.36 12.00
C LYS A 311 -5.20 5.67 11.94
N THR A 312 -5.86 6.72 11.48
CA THR A 312 -5.30 8.05 11.29
C THR A 312 -6.25 9.14 11.80
N THR A 313 -5.81 10.36 11.74
CA THR A 313 -6.58 11.55 12.07
C THR A 313 -6.50 12.59 10.95
N THR A 314 -7.33 13.60 10.99
CA THR A 314 -7.25 14.71 10.00
C THR A 314 -5.97 15.53 10.11
N GLU A 315 -5.25 15.44 11.23
CA GLU A 315 -3.97 16.12 11.46
C GLU A 315 -2.77 15.38 10.86
N ASP A 316 -2.96 14.13 10.43
CA ASP A 316 -1.93 13.33 9.78
C ASP A 316 -1.76 13.70 8.31
N PHE A 317 -0.80 13.06 7.64
CA PHE A 317 -0.35 13.41 6.30
C PHE A 317 -0.46 12.22 5.35
N VAL A 318 -0.60 12.52 4.06
CA VAL A 318 -0.56 11.51 2.98
C VAL A 318 0.83 10.85 2.95
N GLY A 319 0.87 9.56 3.17
CA GLY A 319 2.11 8.75 3.09
C GLY A 319 2.56 8.49 1.66
N GLY A 320 3.82 8.06 1.50
CA GLY A 320 4.39 7.75 0.19
C GLY A 320 3.60 6.68 -0.59
N HIS A 321 3.08 5.68 0.09
CA HIS A 321 2.31 4.57 -0.49
C HIS A 321 0.79 4.67 -0.29
N THR A 322 0.28 5.79 0.25
CA THR A 322 -1.16 5.99 0.44
C THR A 322 -1.87 6.08 -0.90
N SER A 323 -2.80 5.19 -1.18
CA SER A 323 -3.64 5.20 -2.39
C SER A 323 -5.10 5.58 -2.09
N GLU A 324 -5.56 5.34 -0.89
CA GLU A 324 -6.89 5.73 -0.42
C GLU A 324 -6.87 6.20 1.03
N ILE A 325 -7.84 7.04 1.37
CA ILE A 325 -8.23 7.36 2.74
C ILE A 325 -9.67 6.89 2.91
N THR A 326 -9.91 6.05 3.90
CA THR A 326 -11.24 5.48 4.13
C THR A 326 -11.83 5.92 5.46
N ALA A 327 -13.14 6.16 5.49
CA ALA A 327 -13.87 6.50 6.71
C ALA A 327 -15.08 5.58 6.87
N ILE A 328 -15.09 4.85 8.00
CA ILE A 328 -16.15 3.91 8.37
C ILE A 328 -16.65 4.24 9.80
N PRO A 329 -17.81 3.73 10.23
CA PRO A 329 -18.24 3.90 11.61
C PRO A 329 -17.25 3.30 12.61
N GLU A 330 -16.95 4.00 13.70
CA GLU A 330 -16.14 3.45 14.80
C GLU A 330 -16.88 2.31 15.51
N GLY A 331 -18.20 2.43 15.64
CA GLY A 331 -19.05 1.42 16.26
C GLY A 331 -19.09 1.47 17.79
N ASP A 332 -18.63 2.54 18.39
CA ASP A 332 -18.57 2.79 19.83
C ASP A 332 -19.89 3.29 20.44
N ASP A 333 -20.86 3.68 19.61
CA ASP A 333 -22.19 4.20 19.96
C ASP A 333 -23.33 3.19 19.78
N ASN A 334 -23.04 1.92 19.52
CA ASN A 334 -24.05 0.90 19.24
C ASN A 334 -24.51 0.16 20.50
N ASP A 335 -25.69 0.54 21.03
CA ASP A 335 -26.42 -0.19 22.07
C ASP A 335 -27.39 -1.20 21.45
N GLU A 336 -26.93 -2.40 21.14
CA GLU A 336 -27.78 -3.49 20.65
C GLU A 336 -28.49 -4.23 21.80
N MET A 337 -29.70 -3.81 22.15
CA MET A 337 -30.55 -4.58 23.06
C MET A 337 -31.08 -5.83 22.33
N LEU A 338 -30.82 -7.03 22.87
CA LEU A 338 -31.23 -8.32 22.29
C LEU A 338 -30.68 -8.60 20.89
N GLY A 339 -29.51 -8.06 20.52
CA GLY A 339 -28.89 -8.19 19.20
C GLY A 339 -28.68 -9.63 18.69
N TRP A 340 -28.64 -10.62 19.58
CA TRP A 340 -28.52 -12.05 19.26
C TRP A 340 -29.78 -12.69 18.64
N ILE A 341 -30.96 -12.05 18.79
CA ILE A 341 -32.23 -12.52 18.17
C ILE A 341 -32.43 -11.87 16.78
N LEU A 342 -31.77 -10.75 16.48
CA LEU A 342 -32.02 -10.01 15.25
C LEU A 342 -31.59 -10.81 14.02
N PRO A 343 -32.33 -10.71 12.89
CA PRO A 343 -32.01 -11.44 11.66
C PRO A 343 -30.74 -10.97 10.98
N ARG A 344 -30.18 -9.84 11.40
CA ARG A 344 -28.89 -9.23 10.96
C ARG A 344 -28.71 -9.28 9.44
N THR A 345 -29.70 -8.78 8.72
CA THR A 345 -29.71 -8.73 7.26
C THR A 345 -28.66 -7.78 6.69
N ASP A 346 -28.15 -6.87 7.48
CA ASP A 346 -27.13 -5.85 7.20
C ASP A 346 -25.72 -6.25 7.60
N GLN A 347 -25.54 -7.40 8.27
CA GLN A 347 -24.24 -7.90 8.68
C GLN A 347 -23.65 -8.84 7.64
N PHE A 348 -22.34 -8.70 7.37
CA PHE A 348 -21.61 -9.64 6.53
C PHE A 348 -21.45 -11.00 7.20
N SER A 349 -21.60 -12.10 6.46
CA SER A 349 -21.46 -13.45 7.00
C SER A 349 -20.82 -14.39 5.99
N THR A 350 -19.65 -14.92 6.30
CA THR A 350 -18.97 -15.96 5.52
C THR A 350 -19.61 -17.32 5.68
N SER A 351 -20.14 -17.62 6.88
CA SER A 351 -20.71 -18.92 7.26
C SER A 351 -22.23 -19.02 7.07
N ARG A 352 -22.86 -17.99 6.49
CA ARG A 352 -24.31 -17.86 6.34
C ARG A 352 -25.08 -17.90 7.68
N SER A 353 -24.45 -17.51 8.78
CA SER A 353 -25.09 -17.40 10.09
C SER A 353 -26.15 -16.31 10.16
N TYR A 354 -26.05 -15.30 9.28
CA TYR A 354 -27.00 -14.20 9.15
C TYR A 354 -27.78 -14.33 7.83
N LEU A 355 -28.97 -13.77 7.77
CA LEU A 355 -29.83 -13.85 6.57
C LEU A 355 -29.37 -12.90 5.44
N SER A 356 -28.31 -12.16 5.61
CA SER A 356 -27.75 -11.24 4.60
C SER A 356 -27.41 -11.91 3.27
N TRP A 357 -27.03 -13.19 3.27
CA TRP A 357 -26.70 -13.96 2.07
C TRP A 357 -27.88 -14.11 1.09
N LEU A 358 -29.13 -13.93 1.55
CA LEU A 358 -30.33 -13.99 0.69
C LEU A 358 -30.39 -12.83 -0.31
N PHE A 359 -29.68 -11.71 -0.05
CA PHE A 359 -29.67 -10.52 -0.91
C PHE A 359 -28.64 -10.58 -2.03
N GLY A 360 -27.93 -11.70 -2.17
CA GLY A 360 -26.97 -11.95 -3.25
C GLY A 360 -25.57 -11.40 -2.99
N LYS A 361 -24.65 -11.75 -3.89
CA LYS A 361 -23.20 -11.42 -3.76
C LYS A 361 -22.86 -9.94 -4.00
N LYS A 362 -23.75 -9.20 -4.68
CA LYS A 362 -23.52 -7.77 -5.00
C LYS A 362 -24.01 -6.80 -3.92
N LYS A 363 -24.52 -7.35 -2.79
CA LYS A 363 -24.95 -6.50 -1.68
C LYS A 363 -23.77 -5.77 -1.10
N GLU A 364 -23.91 -4.47 -0.92
CA GLU A 364 -22.98 -3.64 -0.18
C GLU A 364 -23.34 -3.60 1.31
N TYR A 365 -22.32 -3.51 2.14
CA TYR A 365 -22.43 -3.50 3.59
C TYR A 365 -21.85 -2.23 4.18
N ASN A 366 -22.52 -1.70 5.19
CA ASN A 366 -21.97 -0.66 6.05
C ASN A 366 -21.43 -1.33 7.32
N LEU A 367 -20.15 -1.70 7.31
CA LEU A 367 -19.50 -2.35 8.44
C LEU A 367 -18.77 -1.31 9.31
N ASP A 368 -18.80 -1.55 10.61
CA ASP A 368 -18.09 -0.77 11.61
C ASP A 368 -16.72 -1.37 11.96
N ALA A 369 -15.90 -0.63 12.70
CA ALA A 369 -14.55 -1.02 13.09
C ALA A 369 -14.49 -2.02 14.27
N ARG A 370 -15.63 -2.50 14.78
CA ARG A 370 -15.66 -3.41 15.93
C ARG A 370 -15.23 -4.81 15.55
N VAL A 371 -14.45 -5.43 16.40
CA VAL A 371 -14.20 -6.88 16.34
C VAL A 371 -15.48 -7.61 16.78
N LYS A 372 -16.10 -8.35 15.86
CA LYS A 372 -17.30 -9.12 16.14
C LYS A 372 -16.94 -10.49 16.75
N GLY A 373 -16.62 -10.50 18.02
CA GLY A 373 -16.21 -11.67 18.78
C GLY A 373 -15.08 -11.35 19.76
N GLY A 374 -14.49 -12.36 20.36
CA GLY A 374 -13.35 -12.25 21.27
C GLY A 374 -12.15 -13.02 20.73
N GLU A 375 -10.95 -12.54 21.00
CA GLU A 375 -9.70 -13.24 20.72
C GLU A 375 -9.68 -14.59 21.45
N ARG A 376 -9.24 -15.62 20.75
CA ARG A 376 -9.14 -16.99 21.26
C ARG A 376 -7.80 -17.60 20.82
N HIS A 377 -7.45 -18.73 21.42
CA HIS A 377 -6.37 -19.53 20.88
C HIS A 377 -6.67 -19.99 19.47
N MET A 378 -5.64 -20.05 18.62
CA MET A 378 -5.76 -20.42 17.21
C MET A 378 -6.46 -21.78 17.05
N ILE A 379 -7.52 -21.80 16.24
CA ILE A 379 -8.24 -22.98 15.84
C ILE A 379 -7.91 -23.26 14.37
N MET A 380 -7.49 -24.50 14.07
CA MET A 380 -7.26 -24.96 12.70
C MET A 380 -8.62 -25.20 12.05
N SER A 381 -9.16 -24.19 11.38
CA SER A 381 -10.53 -24.19 10.86
C SER A 381 -10.64 -24.51 9.36
N GLY A 382 -9.51 -24.42 8.62
CA GLY A 382 -9.48 -24.51 7.16
C GLY A 382 -10.10 -23.30 6.46
N GLU A 383 -10.39 -22.21 7.20
CA GLU A 383 -11.00 -21.00 6.62
C GLU A 383 -9.97 -20.19 5.83
N TYR A 384 -8.69 -20.18 6.24
CA TYR A 384 -7.65 -19.45 5.52
C TYR A 384 -7.44 -20.01 4.11
N ASP A 385 -7.48 -21.34 3.95
CA ASP A 385 -7.31 -21.99 2.65
C ASP A 385 -8.40 -21.62 1.63
N LYS A 386 -9.54 -21.12 2.09
CA LYS A 386 -10.64 -20.69 1.20
C LYS A 386 -10.40 -19.30 0.62
N VAL A 387 -9.63 -18.47 1.32
CA VAL A 387 -9.47 -17.05 0.99
C VAL A 387 -8.03 -16.66 0.65
N LEU A 388 -7.07 -17.55 0.81
CA LEU A 388 -5.67 -17.33 0.49
C LEU A 388 -5.34 -18.00 -0.85
N PRO A 389 -5.24 -17.25 -1.97
CA PRO A 389 -4.99 -17.81 -3.30
C PRO A 389 -3.49 -17.98 -3.57
N MET A 390 -2.76 -18.54 -2.60
CA MET A 390 -1.33 -18.85 -2.67
C MET A 390 -1.10 -20.33 -2.41
N ASP A 391 -0.05 -20.89 -2.98
CA ASP A 391 0.35 -22.29 -2.76
C ASP A 391 1.24 -22.43 -1.52
N ILE A 392 0.67 -22.07 -0.37
CA ILE A 392 1.31 -22.15 0.95
C ILE A 392 0.37 -22.78 1.97
N TYR A 393 0.92 -23.32 3.05
CA TYR A 393 0.15 -23.85 4.17
C TYR A 393 -0.13 -22.76 5.22
N GLY A 394 -1.02 -21.80 4.91
CA GLY A 394 -1.24 -20.57 5.66
C GLY A 394 -1.53 -20.79 7.16
N GLU A 395 -2.46 -21.69 7.53
CA GLU A 395 -2.76 -21.98 8.95
C GLU A 395 -1.57 -22.57 9.69
N TYR A 396 -0.83 -23.50 9.05
CA TYR A 396 0.37 -24.10 9.65
C TYR A 396 1.50 -23.08 9.76
N LEU A 397 1.66 -22.19 8.79
CA LEU A 397 2.64 -21.11 8.81
C LEU A 397 2.39 -20.17 9.99
N ILE A 398 1.16 -19.68 10.17
CA ILE A 398 0.81 -18.84 11.33
C ILE A 398 1.13 -19.55 12.65
N LYS A 399 0.81 -20.84 12.75
CA LYS A 399 1.12 -21.62 13.95
C LYS A 399 2.62 -21.77 14.19
N ALA A 400 3.42 -21.98 13.15
CA ALA A 400 4.88 -22.04 13.24
C ALA A 400 5.48 -20.69 13.69
N ILE A 401 4.89 -19.56 13.22
CA ILE A 401 5.32 -18.23 13.67
C ILE A 401 5.00 -18.03 15.15
N ILE A 402 3.79 -18.35 15.59
CA ILE A 402 3.38 -18.23 17.01
C ILE A 402 4.28 -19.05 17.94
N THR A 403 4.70 -20.24 17.48
CA THR A 403 5.57 -21.13 18.28
C THR A 403 7.06 -20.79 18.16
N GLY A 404 7.46 -19.87 17.29
CA GLY A 404 8.85 -19.48 17.06
C GLY A 404 9.70 -20.55 16.35
N ASP A 405 9.08 -21.50 15.65
CA ASP A 405 9.77 -22.57 14.92
C ASP A 405 10.19 -22.09 13.54
N ILE A 406 11.40 -21.53 13.43
CA ILE A 406 11.93 -20.91 12.21
C ILE A 406 12.08 -21.94 11.08
N ASP A 407 12.56 -23.14 11.37
CA ASP A 407 12.74 -24.19 10.36
C ASP A 407 11.40 -24.55 9.70
N LYS A 408 10.33 -24.62 10.49
CA LYS A 408 8.99 -24.85 9.95
C LYS A 408 8.44 -23.65 9.20
N GLN A 409 8.71 -22.42 9.66
CA GLN A 409 8.30 -21.21 8.92
C GLN A 409 8.90 -21.22 7.50
N GLU A 410 10.19 -21.56 7.37
CA GLU A 410 10.86 -21.69 6.08
C GLU A 410 10.23 -22.78 5.19
N GLN A 411 9.94 -23.95 5.76
CA GLN A 411 9.32 -25.07 5.04
C GLN A 411 7.88 -24.80 4.61
N LEU A 412 7.18 -23.88 5.29
CA LEU A 412 5.77 -23.58 5.08
C LEU A 412 5.51 -22.31 4.25
N GLY A 413 6.56 -21.67 3.73
CA GLY A 413 6.45 -20.58 2.76
C GLY A 413 6.57 -19.16 3.32
N ILE A 414 7.28 -18.94 4.44
CA ILE A 414 7.44 -17.58 5.01
C ILE A 414 8.15 -16.61 4.06
N TYR A 415 8.98 -17.10 3.14
CA TYR A 415 9.67 -16.27 2.16
C TYR A 415 8.74 -15.67 1.10
N GLU A 416 7.58 -16.26 0.90
CA GLU A 416 6.65 -15.95 -0.18
C GLU A 416 5.55 -14.97 0.24
N VAL A 417 5.45 -14.64 1.53
CA VAL A 417 4.31 -13.91 2.09
C VAL A 417 4.68 -12.49 2.53
N SER A 418 3.69 -11.62 2.44
CA SER A 418 3.64 -10.33 3.12
C SER A 418 2.50 -10.30 4.15
N PRO A 419 2.51 -9.37 5.11
CA PRO A 419 1.39 -9.23 6.05
C PRO A 419 0.04 -9.01 5.37
N GLU A 420 0.00 -8.22 4.31
CA GLU A 420 -1.24 -7.89 3.57
C GLU A 420 -1.89 -9.10 2.92
N ASP A 421 -1.14 -10.15 2.58
CA ASP A 421 -1.68 -11.37 1.99
C ASP A 421 -2.61 -12.11 2.97
N PHE A 422 -2.41 -11.91 4.27
CA PHE A 422 -3.24 -12.47 5.32
C PHE A 422 -4.43 -11.57 5.72
N ALA A 423 -4.63 -10.42 5.12
CA ALA A 423 -5.68 -9.49 5.51
C ALA A 423 -7.10 -10.08 5.39
N VAL A 424 -7.39 -10.79 4.29
CA VAL A 424 -8.67 -11.47 4.11
C VAL A 424 -8.81 -12.68 5.03
N ALA A 425 -7.71 -13.41 5.29
CA ALA A 425 -7.70 -14.51 6.25
C ALA A 425 -7.97 -14.01 7.68
N GLU A 426 -7.39 -12.86 8.07
CA GLU A 426 -7.65 -12.20 9.35
C GLU A 426 -9.11 -11.79 9.50
N PHE A 427 -9.74 -11.27 8.43
CA PHE A 427 -11.15 -10.92 8.45
C PHE A 427 -12.06 -12.12 8.70
N VAL A 428 -11.77 -13.29 8.11
CA VAL A 428 -12.59 -14.52 8.29
C VAL A 428 -12.19 -15.33 9.52
N ASP A 429 -11.06 -15.03 10.18
CA ASP A 429 -10.56 -15.82 11.29
C ASP A 429 -11.56 -15.89 12.44
N SER A 430 -11.94 -17.12 12.81
CA SER A 430 -12.85 -17.39 13.92
C SER A 430 -12.20 -17.19 15.29
N SER A 431 -10.88 -17.23 15.37
CA SER A 431 -10.09 -17.01 16.59
C SER A 431 -9.83 -15.54 16.87
N LYS A 432 -10.05 -14.66 15.87
CA LYS A 432 -9.83 -13.21 15.93
C LYS A 432 -8.39 -12.83 16.27
N LEU A 433 -7.44 -13.54 15.69
CA LEU A 433 -6.01 -13.24 15.80
C LEU A 433 -5.64 -12.09 14.86
N GLU A 434 -4.66 -11.28 15.26
CA GLU A 434 -4.04 -10.26 14.41
C GLU A 434 -3.01 -10.92 13.47
N LEU A 435 -3.47 -11.57 12.39
CA LEU A 435 -2.60 -12.38 11.52
C LEU A 435 -1.53 -11.55 10.83
N GLN A 436 -1.88 -10.36 10.35
CA GLN A 436 -0.94 -9.45 9.72
C GLN A 436 0.21 -9.06 10.67
N LYS A 437 -0.10 -8.82 11.93
CA LYS A 437 0.89 -8.52 12.96
C LYS A 437 1.78 -9.74 13.24
N ILE A 438 1.17 -10.92 13.37
CA ILE A 438 1.91 -12.19 13.58
C ILE A 438 2.89 -12.42 12.42
N VAL A 439 2.44 -12.27 11.17
CA VAL A 439 3.30 -12.42 9.99
C VAL A 439 4.41 -11.37 9.99
N ARG A 440 4.12 -10.12 10.33
CA ARG A 440 5.14 -9.06 10.43
C ARG A 440 6.21 -9.38 11.48
N GLU A 441 5.81 -9.90 12.64
CA GLU A 441 6.73 -10.33 13.69
C GLU A 441 7.60 -11.51 13.25
N GLY A 442 7.01 -12.51 12.56
CA GLY A 442 7.73 -13.64 11.97
C GLY A 442 8.78 -13.18 10.95
N LEU A 443 8.38 -12.32 10.01
CA LEU A 443 9.30 -11.76 9.00
C LEU A 443 10.42 -10.92 9.61
N ASN A 444 10.13 -10.16 10.66
CA ASN A 444 11.15 -9.39 11.38
C ASN A 444 12.14 -10.29 12.12
N THR A 445 11.69 -11.42 12.68
CA THR A 445 12.54 -12.41 13.32
C THR A 445 13.42 -13.10 12.29
N LEU A 446 12.83 -13.60 11.22
CA LEU A 446 13.56 -14.22 10.10
C LEU A 446 14.64 -13.29 9.52
N ARG A 447 14.31 -11.99 9.33
CA ARG A 447 15.27 -11.01 8.83
C ARG A 447 16.48 -10.82 9.75
N LYS A 448 16.26 -10.90 11.07
CA LYS A 448 17.36 -10.81 12.05
C LYS A 448 18.24 -12.04 12.08
N GLU A 449 17.66 -13.22 11.88
CA GLU A 449 18.41 -14.49 11.83
C GLU A 449 19.24 -14.61 10.55
N ASN A 450 18.78 -14.00 9.44
CA ASN A 450 19.46 -14.03 8.14
C ASN A 450 20.39 -12.81 7.91
N ALA A 451 20.50 -11.87 8.86
CA ALA A 451 21.40 -10.73 8.82
C ALA A 451 22.75 -11.05 9.46
#